data_7ac8c8f6434cff3f4a3b4b8e51d1b8e9
#
_entry.id   7ac8c8f6434cff3f4a3b4b8e51d1b8e9
#
_cell.length_a   1.000
_cell.length_b   1.000
_cell.length_c   1.000
_cell.angle_alpha   90.00
_cell.angle_beta   90.00
_cell.angle_gamma   90.00
#
_symmetry.space_group_name_H-M   'P 1'
#
loop_
_entity.id
_entity.type
_entity.pdbx_description
1 polymer ?
#
loop_
_entity_poly.entity_id
_entity_poly.type
_entity_poly.pdbx_seq_one_letter_code
_entity_poly.pdbx_strand_id
1 'polypeptide(L)'
;MGKGFEGRENRKPNFSNKSMRGGRGGKDRRGGRGIGAKGKAKTVIEPHQRFPGIFISNTPKESLLLTRNYAVGQTVYGEKHIQVEDNTAKNEDGTPLKIEYRVWNAFRSKLGACIINGVKRIYMEPGSKVLYLGAASGTTISHVSDIVGETGVVYGIEISERSGRDLTNMAKQRPNLIPIIEDGRKPWRYRMMVSMVDCIFADVAQPDQARIIALNAHYFLKNGGGFVFSIKANCIDSTAAPEAVFDNQIQDLRKNGFKVKEKVTLEPYERDHAVVTGTYRAPPKKKIENEDEK
;
A
#
# COMPACT_ATOMS: atom_id res chain seq x y z
N MET A 1 -16.38 -64.96 16.39
CA MET A 1 -15.57 -64.37 17.47
C MET A 1 -15.47 -62.87 17.21
N GLY A 2 -16.22 -62.10 17.66
CA GLY A 2 -16.80 -61.40 18.71
C GLY A 2 -15.83 -60.60 19.55
N LYS A 3 -15.88 -59.27 19.50
CA LYS A 3 -15.75 -58.39 20.66
C LYS A 3 -16.02 -56.92 20.22
N GLY A 4 -17.15 -56.43 20.77
CA GLY A 4 -17.55 -55.04 20.68
C GLY A 4 -16.71 -54.15 21.62
N PHE A 5 -16.76 -52.86 21.34
CA PHE A 5 -16.35 -51.82 22.29
C PHE A 5 -17.45 -50.76 22.41
N GLU A 6 -17.86 -50.61 23.68
CA GLU A 6 -18.92 -49.76 24.18
C GLU A 6 -18.60 -48.29 24.10
N GLY A 7 -19.66 -47.47 24.05
CA GLY A 7 -19.62 -46.04 24.02
C GLY A 7 -19.18 -45.38 25.35
N ARG A 8 -18.65 -44.19 25.25
CA ARG A 8 -18.45 -43.24 26.35
C ARG A 8 -19.29 -42.00 26.10
N GLU A 9 -20.33 -41.85 26.91
CA GLU A 9 -21.13 -40.64 27.06
C GLU A 9 -20.27 -39.46 27.61
N ASN A 10 -20.37 -38.32 26.96
CA ASN A 10 -19.81 -37.05 27.45
C ASN A 10 -20.88 -36.30 28.24
N ARG A 11 -20.69 -36.20 29.55
CA ARG A 11 -21.48 -35.40 30.50
C ARG A 11 -21.17 -33.92 30.33
N LYS A 12 -22.19 -33.08 30.15
CA LYS A 12 -22.15 -31.63 30.22
C LYS A 12 -22.18 -31.19 31.68
N PRO A 13 -21.43 -30.17 32.14
CA PRO A 13 -21.61 -29.57 33.44
C PRO A 13 -22.71 -28.51 33.43
N ASN A 14 -23.59 -28.64 34.37
CA ASN A 14 -24.76 -27.82 34.66
C ASN A 14 -24.29 -26.64 35.56
N PHE A 15 -24.51 -25.38 35.17
CA PHE A 15 -24.32 -24.22 36.07
C PHE A 15 -25.69 -23.69 36.50
N SER A 16 -25.99 -23.89 37.77
CA SER A 16 -27.16 -23.40 38.46
C SER A 16 -27.06 -21.93 38.81
N ASN A 17 -28.10 -21.17 38.44
CA ASN A 17 -28.41 -19.82 38.91
C ASN A 17 -28.67 -19.82 40.42
N LYS A 18 -27.99 -18.94 41.16
CA LYS A 18 -28.41 -18.53 42.49
C LYS A 18 -28.69 -17.03 42.52
N SER A 19 -29.95 -16.69 42.62
CA SER A 19 -30.46 -15.38 42.99
C SER A 19 -30.22 -15.12 44.47
N MET A 20 -29.74 -13.92 44.79
CA MET A 20 -29.92 -13.36 46.17
C MET A 20 -30.47 -11.95 46.09
N ARG A 21 -31.61 -11.78 46.74
CA ARG A 21 -32.29 -10.53 47.05
C ARG A 21 -31.70 -9.91 48.30
N GLY A 22 -31.70 -8.58 48.36
CA GLY A 22 -32.04 -7.83 49.56
C GLY A 22 -30.92 -7.03 50.20
N GLY A 23 -31.11 -5.70 50.32
CA GLY A 23 -30.38 -4.83 51.22
C GLY A 23 -30.55 -3.34 50.87
N ARG A 24 -31.55 -2.70 51.52
CA ARG A 24 -31.78 -1.23 51.55
C ARG A 24 -30.73 -0.53 52.42
N GLY A 25 -30.37 0.71 52.02
CA GLY A 25 -30.09 1.78 52.97
C GLY A 25 -28.75 2.49 52.75
N GLY A 26 -28.79 3.81 52.63
CA GLY A 26 -27.62 4.67 52.82
C GLY A 26 -27.51 5.82 51.83
N LYS A 27 -28.18 6.95 52.09
CA LYS A 27 -27.88 8.25 51.49
C LYS A 27 -26.54 8.72 52.05
N ASP A 28 -25.58 9.00 51.17
CA ASP A 28 -24.55 9.99 51.46
C ASP A 28 -24.20 10.78 50.23
N ARG A 29 -24.57 12.06 50.27
CA ARG A 29 -24.17 13.12 49.38
C ARG A 29 -22.70 13.45 49.63
N ARG A 30 -21.80 13.13 48.72
CA ARG A 30 -20.47 13.78 48.65
C ARG A 30 -20.16 14.17 47.24
N GLY A 31 -19.82 15.46 47.12
CA GLY A 31 -19.61 16.21 45.90
C GLY A 31 -18.69 15.53 44.88
N GLY A 32 -19.23 15.31 43.69
CA GLY A 32 -18.46 14.95 42.51
C GLY A 32 -17.61 16.14 42.09
N ARG A 33 -16.32 16.12 42.36
CA ARG A 33 -15.35 16.92 41.63
C ARG A 33 -15.45 16.54 40.14
N GLY A 34 -15.93 17.47 39.34
CA GLY A 34 -15.90 17.33 37.90
C GLY A 34 -14.48 17.01 37.44
N ILE A 35 -14.31 15.78 36.94
CA ILE A 35 -13.12 15.41 36.19
C ILE A 35 -13.19 16.24 34.92
N GLY A 36 -12.42 17.33 34.90
CA GLY A 36 -12.27 18.17 33.71
C GLY A 36 -11.99 17.29 32.48
N ALA A 37 -12.84 17.40 31.49
CA ALA A 37 -12.60 16.78 30.20
C ALA A 37 -11.21 17.22 29.74
N LYS A 38 -10.24 16.31 29.77
CA LYS A 38 -8.94 16.52 29.13
C LYS A 38 -9.25 16.84 27.68
N GLY A 39 -9.10 18.10 27.29
CA GLY A 39 -9.27 18.54 25.92
C GLY A 39 -8.44 17.61 25.04
N LYS A 40 -9.08 16.97 24.07
CA LYS A 40 -8.38 16.16 23.07
C LYS A 40 -7.35 17.11 22.42
N ALA A 41 -6.07 16.82 22.59
CA ALA A 41 -5.02 17.56 21.92
C ALA A 41 -5.37 17.60 20.44
N LYS A 42 -5.46 18.81 19.87
CA LYS A 42 -5.82 19.01 18.46
C LYS A 42 -4.73 18.35 17.63
N THR A 43 -5.08 17.29 16.91
CA THR A 43 -4.15 16.60 16.01
C THR A 43 -3.83 17.54 14.87
N VAL A 44 -2.57 17.92 14.75
CA VAL A 44 -2.08 18.75 13.63
C VAL A 44 -1.63 17.80 12.53
N ILE A 45 -2.17 18.00 11.32
CA ILE A 45 -1.79 17.25 10.12
C ILE A 45 -1.08 18.21 9.19
N GLU A 46 0.12 17.84 8.78
CA GLU A 46 0.97 18.66 7.91
C GLU A 46 1.27 17.89 6.61
N PRO A 47 1.36 18.58 5.46
CA PRO A 47 1.84 17.95 4.24
C PRO A 47 3.28 17.44 4.42
N HIS A 48 3.58 16.27 3.87
CA HIS A 48 4.94 15.76 3.88
C HIS A 48 5.84 16.66 3.02
N GLN A 49 6.99 17.08 3.56
CA GLN A 49 7.89 18.06 2.92
C GLN A 49 8.38 17.65 1.51
N ARG A 50 8.54 16.35 1.26
CA ARG A 50 9.11 15.81 0.00
C ARG A 50 8.10 15.16 -0.93
N PHE A 51 6.96 14.71 -0.43
CA PHE A 51 6.02 13.88 -1.18
C PHE A 51 4.63 14.52 -1.19
N PRO A 52 4.28 15.22 -2.28
CA PRO A 52 2.92 15.74 -2.47
C PRO A 52 1.88 14.60 -2.39
N GLY A 53 0.73 14.87 -1.78
CA GLY A 53 -0.32 13.88 -1.58
C GLY A 53 -0.13 12.96 -0.36
N ILE A 54 0.99 13.06 0.34
CA ILE A 54 1.28 12.39 1.61
C ILE A 54 1.29 13.42 2.74
N PHE A 55 0.82 13.00 3.91
CA PHE A 55 0.70 13.85 5.09
C PHE A 55 1.32 13.17 6.31
N ILE A 56 1.69 13.98 7.30
CA ILE A 56 2.23 13.52 8.58
C ILE A 56 1.38 14.12 9.69
N SER A 57 1.01 13.29 10.65
CA SER A 57 0.45 13.74 11.91
C SER A 57 1.47 13.53 13.01
N ASN A 58 1.97 14.62 13.56
CA ASN A 58 2.87 14.58 14.71
C ASN A 58 2.06 14.60 15.99
N THR A 59 2.05 13.48 16.70
CA THR A 59 1.51 13.39 18.06
C THR A 59 2.66 13.27 19.05
N PRO A 60 2.48 13.63 20.34
CA PRO A 60 3.53 13.48 21.35
C PRO A 60 4.07 12.06 21.52
N LYS A 61 3.33 11.07 21.03
CA LYS A 61 3.68 9.64 21.18
C LYS A 61 4.33 9.07 19.93
N GLU A 62 3.89 9.48 18.74
CA GLU A 62 4.31 8.91 17.45
C GLU A 62 4.02 9.85 16.30
N SER A 63 4.82 9.75 15.24
CA SER A 63 4.54 10.37 13.94
C SER A 63 3.84 9.36 13.06
N LEU A 64 2.66 9.71 12.56
CA LEU A 64 1.85 8.85 11.70
C LEU A 64 1.95 9.31 10.25
N LEU A 65 2.21 8.37 9.35
CA LEU A 65 2.11 8.59 7.92
C LEU A 65 0.64 8.50 7.49
N LEU A 66 0.17 9.45 6.67
CA LEU A 66 -1.22 9.58 6.29
C LEU A 66 -1.37 9.81 4.80
N THR A 67 -2.52 9.38 4.24
CA THR A 67 -3.01 9.78 2.91
C THR A 67 -4.41 10.36 3.05
N ARG A 68 -4.77 11.35 2.20
CA ARG A 68 -6.14 11.87 2.15
C ARG A 68 -7.05 10.82 1.54
N ASN A 69 -8.08 10.39 2.29
CA ASN A 69 -8.97 9.34 1.80
C ASN A 69 -9.76 9.77 0.57
N TYR A 70 -9.50 9.12 -0.55
CA TYR A 70 -10.26 9.33 -1.79
C TYR A 70 -11.71 8.84 -1.66
N ALA A 71 -11.92 7.69 -1.01
CA ALA A 71 -13.23 7.09 -0.76
C ALA A 71 -13.66 7.32 0.69
N VAL A 72 -14.18 8.51 0.98
CA VAL A 72 -14.55 8.95 2.34
C VAL A 72 -15.45 7.93 3.04
N GLY A 73 -15.14 7.60 4.28
CA GLY A 73 -15.86 6.63 5.10
C GLY A 73 -15.56 5.16 4.82
N GLN A 74 -14.73 4.84 3.80
CA GLN A 74 -14.39 3.46 3.43
C GLN A 74 -13.00 3.08 3.94
N THR A 75 -12.91 1.92 4.58
CA THR A 75 -11.66 1.27 4.98
C THR A 75 -11.30 0.16 3.99
N VAL A 76 -10.01 -0.08 3.77
CA VAL A 76 -9.54 -1.16 2.89
C VAL A 76 -9.04 -2.35 3.70
N TYR A 77 -8.30 -2.11 4.78
CA TYR A 77 -7.69 -3.16 5.60
C TYR A 77 -7.88 -2.92 7.12
N GLY A 78 -8.87 -2.10 7.49
CA GLY A 78 -9.17 -1.75 8.88
C GLY A 78 -8.23 -0.69 9.46
N GLU A 79 -7.67 0.15 8.62
CA GLU A 79 -6.84 1.30 9.01
C GLU A 79 -7.65 2.35 9.76
N LYS A 80 -6.98 3.09 10.64
CA LYS A 80 -7.59 4.21 11.39
C LYS A 80 -7.82 5.40 10.46
N HIS A 81 -8.94 6.07 10.65
CA HIS A 81 -9.28 7.33 10.01
C HIS A 81 -9.14 8.49 10.98
N ILE A 82 -8.68 9.62 10.48
CA ILE A 82 -8.61 10.89 11.21
C ILE A 82 -9.36 11.93 10.40
N GLN A 83 -10.41 12.49 10.98
CA GLN A 83 -11.16 13.58 10.36
C GLN A 83 -10.70 14.91 10.96
N VAL A 84 -10.43 15.88 10.09
CA VAL A 84 -10.05 17.24 10.46
C VAL A 84 -10.99 18.21 9.74
N GLU A 85 -11.46 19.22 10.47
CA GLU A 85 -12.25 20.31 9.90
C GLU A 85 -11.32 21.31 9.22
N ASP A 86 -11.55 21.55 7.94
CA ASP A 86 -10.89 22.60 7.19
C ASP A 86 -11.69 23.89 7.34
N ASN A 87 -11.17 24.81 8.16
CA ASN A 87 -11.83 26.09 8.38
C ASN A 87 -11.66 27.06 7.19
N THR A 88 -10.83 26.71 6.20
CA THR A 88 -10.61 27.57 5.02
C THR A 88 -11.61 27.29 3.91
N ALA A 89 -12.17 26.09 3.87
CA ALA A 89 -13.19 25.68 2.90
C ALA A 89 -14.52 25.36 3.62
N LYS A 90 -15.62 25.80 3.01
CA LYS A 90 -16.97 25.55 3.52
C LYS A 90 -17.77 24.77 2.49
N ASN A 91 -18.62 23.88 2.99
CA ASN A 91 -19.65 23.22 2.19
C ASN A 91 -20.70 24.25 1.73
N GLU A 92 -21.58 23.87 0.80
CA GLU A 92 -22.71 24.69 0.33
C GLU A 92 -23.60 25.13 1.50
N ASP A 93 -23.71 24.33 2.56
CA ASP A 93 -24.49 24.62 3.77
C ASP A 93 -23.77 25.55 4.77
N GLY A 94 -22.60 26.09 4.42
CA GLY A 94 -21.79 26.96 5.30
C GLY A 94 -21.03 26.23 6.42
N THR A 95 -21.14 24.92 6.54
CA THR A 95 -20.39 24.11 7.51
C THR A 95 -18.94 23.93 7.05
N PRO A 96 -17.94 23.83 7.98
CA PRO A 96 -16.56 23.59 7.59
C PRO A 96 -16.42 22.25 6.85
N LEU A 97 -15.61 22.24 5.81
CA LEU A 97 -15.32 21.02 5.04
C LEU A 97 -14.58 20.02 5.94
N LYS A 98 -15.06 18.78 6.02
CA LYS A 98 -14.39 17.71 6.74
C LYS A 98 -13.50 16.93 5.77
N ILE A 99 -12.20 16.96 6.04
CA ILE A 99 -11.21 16.17 5.31
C ILE A 99 -10.92 14.92 6.11
N GLU A 100 -11.00 13.76 5.47
CA GLU A 100 -10.67 12.47 6.07
C GLU A 100 -9.31 11.99 5.60
N TYR A 101 -8.49 11.58 6.56
CA TYR A 101 -7.17 11.00 6.33
C TYR A 101 -7.15 9.55 6.81
N ARG A 102 -6.44 8.69 6.07
CA ARG A 102 -6.20 7.29 6.41
C ARG A 102 -4.80 7.13 6.96
N VAL A 103 -4.66 6.41 8.09
CA VAL A 103 -3.35 6.08 8.65
C VAL A 103 -2.69 4.99 7.80
N TRP A 104 -1.51 5.30 7.29
CA TRP A 104 -0.75 4.38 6.46
C TRP A 104 0.24 3.57 7.31
N ASN A 105 -0.07 2.31 7.54
CA ASN A 105 0.76 1.44 8.38
C ASN A 105 1.95 0.88 7.58
N ALA A 106 3.17 1.26 8.00
CA ALA A 106 4.42 0.81 7.39
C ALA A 106 4.66 -0.70 7.51
N PHE A 107 4.14 -1.35 8.56
CA PHE A 107 4.22 -2.81 8.72
C PHE A 107 3.35 -3.60 7.75
N ARG A 108 2.48 -2.93 7.00
CA ARG A 108 1.60 -3.52 5.99
C ARG A 108 1.87 -3.00 4.58
N SER A 109 2.88 -2.15 4.42
CA SER A 109 3.17 -1.52 3.14
C SER A 109 4.65 -1.23 2.98
N LYS A 110 5.31 -1.94 2.09
CA LYS A 110 6.72 -1.73 1.76
C LYS A 110 6.99 -0.31 1.26
N LEU A 111 6.05 0.28 0.52
CA LEU A 111 6.16 1.68 0.10
C LEU A 111 6.07 2.63 1.29
N GLY A 112 5.15 2.41 2.24
CA GLY A 112 5.06 3.18 3.47
C GLY A 112 6.32 3.06 4.33
N ALA A 113 6.86 1.84 4.49
CA ALA A 113 8.12 1.59 5.18
C ALA A 113 9.30 2.32 4.51
N CYS A 114 9.35 2.28 3.18
CA CYS A 114 10.39 2.97 2.40
C CYS A 114 10.35 4.49 2.58
N ILE A 115 9.16 5.08 2.66
CA ILE A 115 8.98 6.52 2.91
C ILE A 115 9.48 6.91 4.30
N ILE A 116 9.12 6.15 5.33
CA ILE A 116 9.57 6.39 6.71
C ILE A 116 11.08 6.19 6.83
N ASN A 117 11.66 5.20 6.15
CA ASN A 117 13.10 4.96 6.11
C ASN A 117 13.86 5.99 5.27
N GLY A 118 13.19 7.01 4.77
CA GLY A 118 13.82 8.22 4.25
C GLY A 118 14.16 8.21 2.78
N VAL A 119 13.51 7.39 1.94
CA VAL A 119 13.64 7.47 0.48
C VAL A 119 13.54 8.90 -0.02
N LYS A 120 14.35 9.28 -1.01
CA LYS A 120 14.38 10.66 -1.51
C LYS A 120 13.27 10.93 -2.53
N ARG A 121 12.92 9.94 -3.36
CA ARG A 121 11.91 10.07 -4.40
C ARG A 121 11.12 8.79 -4.61
N ILE A 122 9.79 8.90 -4.70
CA ILE A 122 8.88 7.80 -5.04
C ILE A 122 8.27 7.93 -6.44
N TYR A 123 8.47 9.06 -7.12
CA TYR A 123 7.98 9.35 -8.48
C TYR A 123 6.45 9.24 -8.66
N MET A 124 5.71 9.36 -7.58
CA MET A 124 4.25 9.37 -7.56
C MET A 124 3.79 10.67 -6.94
N GLU A 125 3.03 11.45 -7.69
CA GLU A 125 2.53 12.77 -7.31
C GLU A 125 1.06 12.88 -7.71
N PRO A 126 0.29 13.83 -7.17
CA PRO A 126 -1.06 14.09 -7.65
C PRO A 126 -1.10 14.28 -9.17
N GLY A 127 -2.03 13.59 -9.83
CA GLY A 127 -2.14 13.58 -11.30
C GLY A 127 -1.27 12.55 -12.02
N SER A 128 -0.37 11.85 -11.33
CA SER A 128 0.48 10.82 -11.96
C SER A 128 -0.32 9.62 -12.46
N LYS A 129 0.12 9.04 -13.56
CA LYS A 129 -0.30 7.72 -14.03
C LYS A 129 0.69 6.67 -13.54
N VAL A 130 0.21 5.71 -12.78
CA VAL A 130 1.04 4.69 -12.13
C VAL A 130 0.64 3.30 -12.60
N LEU A 131 1.61 2.49 -13.01
CA LEU A 131 1.43 1.05 -13.18
C LEU A 131 1.92 0.33 -11.93
N TYR A 132 1.04 -0.38 -11.27
CA TYR A 132 1.31 -1.12 -10.04
C TYR A 132 1.33 -2.61 -10.32
N LEU A 133 2.48 -3.26 -10.23
CA LEU A 133 2.67 -4.69 -10.43
C LEU A 133 2.65 -5.42 -9.08
N GLY A 134 1.74 -6.38 -8.92
CA GLY A 134 1.53 -7.11 -7.68
C GLY A 134 0.60 -6.35 -6.72
N ALA A 135 -0.60 -5.98 -7.18
CA ALA A 135 -1.56 -5.18 -6.43
C ALA A 135 -2.14 -5.88 -5.20
N ALA A 136 -2.08 -7.22 -5.15
CA ALA A 136 -2.64 -8.05 -4.10
C ALA A 136 -4.11 -7.69 -3.78
N SER A 137 -4.50 -7.68 -2.51
CA SER A 137 -5.86 -7.33 -2.08
C SER A 137 -6.14 -5.82 -1.99
N GLY A 138 -5.15 -4.96 -2.32
CA GLY A 138 -5.40 -3.53 -2.42
C GLY A 138 -4.79 -2.64 -1.34
N THR A 139 -4.11 -3.18 -0.32
CA THR A 139 -3.60 -2.41 0.82
C THR A 139 -2.75 -1.21 0.39
N THR A 140 -1.62 -1.44 -0.25
CA THR A 140 -0.69 -0.35 -0.65
C THR A 140 -1.24 0.45 -1.82
N ILE A 141 -1.82 -0.21 -2.83
CA ILE A 141 -2.32 0.46 -4.03
C ILE A 141 -3.47 1.44 -3.72
N SER A 142 -4.25 1.21 -2.65
CA SER A 142 -5.27 2.16 -2.21
C SER A 142 -4.69 3.49 -1.72
N HIS A 143 -3.53 3.46 -1.05
CA HIS A 143 -2.80 4.67 -0.68
C HIS A 143 -2.18 5.35 -1.90
N VAL A 144 -1.71 4.58 -2.88
CA VAL A 144 -1.24 5.14 -4.16
C VAL A 144 -2.39 5.83 -4.89
N SER A 145 -3.60 5.23 -4.90
CA SER A 145 -4.82 5.87 -5.42
C SER A 145 -5.13 7.20 -4.71
N ASP A 146 -4.99 7.24 -3.37
CA ASP A 146 -5.16 8.48 -2.59
C ASP A 146 -4.11 9.55 -2.99
N ILE A 147 -2.85 9.15 -3.20
CA ILE A 147 -1.75 10.06 -3.56
C ILE A 147 -1.97 10.68 -4.94
N VAL A 148 -2.30 9.88 -5.94
CA VAL A 148 -2.48 10.39 -7.31
C VAL A 148 -3.77 11.20 -7.48
N GLY A 149 -4.77 10.97 -6.62
CA GLY A 149 -6.00 11.75 -6.56
C GLY A 149 -6.88 11.60 -7.81
N GLU A 150 -7.82 12.55 -7.98
CA GLU A 150 -8.86 12.51 -9.02
C GLU A 150 -8.32 12.61 -10.44
N THR A 151 -7.23 13.34 -10.63
CA THR A 151 -6.63 13.60 -11.95
C THR A 151 -5.61 12.54 -12.34
N GLY A 152 -5.21 11.67 -11.41
CA GLY A 152 -4.30 10.57 -11.63
C GLY A 152 -5.01 9.26 -11.95
N VAL A 153 -4.23 8.25 -12.35
CA VAL A 153 -4.74 6.89 -12.61
C VAL A 153 -3.75 5.86 -12.11
N VAL A 154 -4.26 4.80 -11.47
CA VAL A 154 -3.46 3.64 -11.05
C VAL A 154 -3.97 2.38 -11.75
N TYR A 155 -3.11 1.75 -12.54
CA TYR A 155 -3.37 0.45 -13.15
C TYR A 155 -2.79 -0.63 -12.24
N GLY A 156 -3.63 -1.46 -11.63
CA GLY A 156 -3.22 -2.51 -10.71
C GLY A 156 -3.21 -3.88 -11.38
N ILE A 157 -2.03 -4.45 -11.62
CA ILE A 157 -1.86 -5.79 -12.19
C ILE A 157 -1.77 -6.81 -11.05
N GLU A 158 -2.64 -7.82 -11.09
CA GLU A 158 -2.67 -8.91 -10.10
C GLU A 158 -2.94 -10.23 -10.81
N ILE A 159 -2.10 -11.25 -10.55
CA ILE A 159 -2.24 -12.57 -11.18
C ILE A 159 -3.24 -13.47 -10.44
N SER A 160 -3.40 -13.27 -9.13
CA SER A 160 -4.29 -14.08 -8.30
C SER A 160 -5.74 -13.65 -8.49
N GLU A 161 -6.59 -14.54 -8.98
CA GLU A 161 -8.03 -14.27 -9.10
C GLU A 161 -8.69 -13.95 -7.74
N ARG A 162 -8.23 -14.61 -6.66
CA ARG A 162 -8.74 -14.35 -5.31
C ARG A 162 -8.47 -12.93 -4.87
N SER A 163 -7.21 -12.51 -4.89
CA SER A 163 -6.81 -11.14 -4.56
C SER A 163 -7.41 -10.13 -5.53
N GLY A 164 -7.52 -10.50 -6.81
CA GLY A 164 -8.13 -9.69 -7.85
C GLY A 164 -9.61 -9.38 -7.61
N ARG A 165 -10.38 -10.29 -6.99
CA ARG A 165 -11.77 -10.02 -6.58
C ARG A 165 -11.84 -8.93 -5.51
N ASP A 166 -10.96 -9.01 -4.49
CA ASP A 166 -10.89 -8.00 -3.43
C ASP A 166 -10.48 -6.65 -4.01
N LEU A 167 -9.45 -6.64 -4.88
CA LEU A 167 -8.98 -5.45 -5.60
C LEU A 167 -10.09 -4.82 -6.45
N THR A 168 -10.85 -5.64 -7.19
CA THR A 168 -11.99 -5.18 -8.00
C THR A 168 -13.11 -4.60 -7.15
N ASN A 169 -13.40 -5.21 -6.01
CA ASN A 169 -14.41 -4.68 -5.09
C ASN A 169 -13.99 -3.33 -4.50
N MET A 170 -12.74 -3.18 -4.13
CA MET A 170 -12.18 -1.91 -3.66
C MET A 170 -12.21 -0.83 -4.75
N ALA A 171 -11.90 -1.19 -6.00
CA ALA A 171 -11.88 -0.28 -7.14
C ALA A 171 -13.27 0.32 -7.47
N LYS A 172 -14.37 -0.35 -7.10
CA LYS A 172 -15.72 0.22 -7.24
C LYS A 172 -15.90 1.56 -6.51
N GLN A 173 -15.15 1.78 -5.44
CA GLN A 173 -15.15 3.00 -4.64
C GLN A 173 -14.05 3.99 -5.03
N ARG A 174 -13.20 3.62 -6.01
CA ARG A 174 -12.02 4.37 -6.42
C ARG A 174 -11.91 4.42 -7.94
N PRO A 175 -12.63 5.35 -8.62
CA PRO A 175 -12.68 5.41 -10.07
C PRO A 175 -11.33 5.68 -10.74
N ASN A 176 -10.35 6.20 -10.00
CA ASN A 176 -8.98 6.40 -10.47
C ASN A 176 -8.11 5.12 -10.40
N LEU A 177 -8.68 3.97 -9.94
CA LEU A 177 -7.99 2.69 -9.85
C LEU A 177 -8.61 1.69 -10.82
N ILE A 178 -7.79 1.18 -11.73
CA ILE A 178 -8.19 0.21 -12.76
C ILE A 178 -7.55 -1.14 -12.44
N PRO A 179 -8.31 -2.12 -11.92
CA PRO A 179 -7.81 -3.46 -11.67
C PRO A 179 -7.71 -4.26 -12.97
N ILE A 180 -6.59 -4.94 -13.16
CA ILE A 180 -6.32 -5.81 -14.30
C ILE A 180 -5.83 -7.16 -13.77
N ILE A 181 -6.64 -8.19 -13.95
CA ILE A 181 -6.33 -9.53 -13.45
C ILE A 181 -5.64 -10.30 -14.56
N GLU A 182 -4.31 -10.19 -14.58
CA GLU A 182 -3.44 -10.77 -15.60
C GLU A 182 -2.02 -11.02 -15.08
N ASP A 183 -1.29 -11.86 -15.81
CA ASP A 183 0.12 -12.15 -15.53
C ASP A 183 1.02 -10.98 -15.97
N GLY A 184 1.71 -10.35 -15.02
CA GLY A 184 2.67 -9.28 -15.28
C GLY A 184 3.83 -9.64 -16.23
N ARG A 185 4.07 -10.94 -16.47
CA ARG A 185 5.03 -11.44 -17.48
C ARG A 185 4.52 -11.30 -18.91
N LYS A 186 3.23 -10.99 -19.09
CA LYS A 186 2.55 -10.95 -20.40
C LYS A 186 1.95 -9.58 -20.66
N PRO A 187 2.74 -8.48 -20.70
CA PRO A 187 2.23 -7.12 -20.84
C PRO A 187 1.44 -6.89 -22.14
N TRP A 188 1.68 -7.69 -23.18
CA TRP A 188 0.92 -7.63 -24.43
C TRP A 188 -0.57 -7.97 -24.27
N ARG A 189 -0.95 -8.75 -23.21
CA ARG A 189 -2.36 -9.12 -22.96
C ARG A 189 -3.20 -7.95 -22.48
N TYR A 190 -2.59 -7.00 -21.77
CA TYR A 190 -3.28 -5.81 -21.25
C TYR A 190 -2.79 -4.51 -21.88
N ARG A 191 -2.05 -4.60 -22.99
CA ARG A 191 -1.50 -3.42 -23.69
C ARG A 191 -2.55 -2.39 -24.06
N MET A 192 -3.75 -2.83 -24.45
CA MET A 192 -4.83 -1.93 -24.86
C MET A 192 -5.54 -1.23 -23.69
N MET A 193 -5.32 -1.71 -22.45
CA MET A 193 -5.96 -1.16 -21.25
C MET A 193 -5.09 -0.14 -20.52
N VAL A 194 -3.77 -0.16 -20.75
CA VAL A 194 -2.81 0.66 -20.01
C VAL A 194 -2.22 1.73 -20.93
N SER A 195 -2.37 3.00 -20.55
CA SER A 195 -1.70 4.11 -21.23
C SER A 195 -0.23 4.21 -20.80
N MET A 196 0.54 5.11 -21.47
CA MET A 196 1.89 5.44 -20.99
C MET A 196 1.84 6.03 -19.60
N VAL A 197 2.68 5.49 -18.69
CA VAL A 197 2.70 5.83 -17.28
C VAL A 197 3.93 6.65 -16.89
N ASP A 198 3.79 7.44 -15.84
CA ASP A 198 4.87 8.28 -15.28
C ASP A 198 5.76 7.49 -14.33
N CYS A 199 5.18 6.49 -13.65
CA CYS A 199 5.87 5.65 -12.68
C CYS A 199 5.40 4.19 -12.76
N ILE A 200 6.34 3.26 -12.52
CA ILE A 200 6.04 1.86 -12.24
C ILE A 200 6.42 1.56 -10.79
N PHE A 201 5.46 1.04 -10.02
CA PHE A 201 5.73 0.39 -8.75
C PHE A 201 5.64 -1.13 -8.92
N ALA A 202 6.64 -1.87 -8.46
CA ALA A 202 6.63 -3.32 -8.54
C ALA A 202 6.92 -3.95 -7.17
N ASP A 203 5.97 -4.78 -6.71
CA ASP A 203 6.07 -5.61 -5.52
C ASP A 203 5.61 -7.04 -5.85
N VAL A 204 6.37 -7.70 -6.73
CA VAL A 204 6.10 -9.07 -7.19
C VAL A 204 7.12 -10.02 -6.58
N ALA A 205 6.67 -10.95 -5.75
CA ALA A 205 7.52 -11.92 -5.07
C ALA A 205 7.84 -13.11 -6.00
N GLN A 206 8.60 -12.86 -7.07
CA GLN A 206 8.98 -13.85 -8.07
C GLN A 206 10.50 -13.80 -8.30
N PRO A 207 11.17 -14.94 -8.62
CA PRO A 207 12.60 -14.92 -8.90
C PRO A 207 12.99 -14.04 -10.08
N ASP A 208 12.13 -13.93 -11.10
CA ASP A 208 12.32 -13.15 -12.31
C ASP A 208 11.74 -11.72 -12.24
N GLN A 209 11.59 -11.16 -11.04
CA GLN A 209 10.94 -9.87 -10.82
C GLN A 209 11.61 -8.70 -11.57
N ALA A 210 12.95 -8.67 -11.71
CA ALA A 210 13.64 -7.65 -12.49
C ALA A 210 13.29 -7.73 -13.99
N ARG A 211 13.08 -8.92 -14.52
CA ARG A 211 12.61 -9.13 -15.89
C ARG A 211 11.17 -8.65 -16.06
N ILE A 212 10.30 -8.94 -15.08
CA ILE A 212 8.90 -8.51 -15.13
C ILE A 212 8.79 -6.99 -15.20
N ILE A 213 9.50 -6.26 -14.33
CA ILE A 213 9.47 -4.80 -14.37
C ILE A 213 10.07 -4.26 -15.68
N ALA A 214 11.14 -4.88 -16.18
CA ALA A 214 11.78 -4.45 -17.43
C ALA A 214 10.85 -4.60 -18.64
N LEU A 215 10.14 -5.72 -18.76
CA LEU A 215 9.14 -5.94 -19.78
C LEU A 215 8.03 -4.88 -19.73
N ASN A 216 7.48 -4.63 -18.54
CA ASN A 216 6.42 -3.65 -18.38
C ASN A 216 6.91 -2.21 -18.64
N ALA A 217 8.14 -1.87 -18.24
CA ALA A 217 8.72 -0.56 -18.54
C ALA A 217 8.88 -0.33 -20.04
N HIS A 218 9.28 -1.35 -20.79
CA HIS A 218 9.39 -1.27 -22.25
C HIS A 218 8.04 -0.96 -22.93
N TYR A 219 6.94 -1.51 -22.41
CA TYR A 219 5.60 -1.31 -22.97
C TYR A 219 4.94 0.00 -22.54
N PHE A 220 5.14 0.40 -21.27
CA PHE A 220 4.27 1.40 -20.65
C PHE A 220 4.99 2.58 -20.03
N LEU A 221 6.28 2.46 -19.62
CA LEU A 221 6.93 3.54 -18.89
C LEU A 221 7.46 4.61 -19.86
N LYS A 222 7.09 5.85 -19.59
CA LYS A 222 7.64 6.99 -20.33
C LYS A 222 9.16 7.03 -20.23
N ASN A 223 9.83 7.48 -21.28
CA ASN A 223 11.27 7.73 -21.21
C ASN A 223 11.56 8.83 -20.19
N GLY A 224 12.45 8.55 -19.25
CA GLY A 224 12.69 9.42 -18.09
C GLY A 224 11.71 9.18 -16.93
N GLY A 225 10.70 8.33 -17.10
CA GLY A 225 9.75 7.95 -16.06
C GLY A 225 10.42 7.29 -14.86
N GLY A 226 9.77 7.37 -13.71
CA GLY A 226 10.27 6.84 -12.45
C GLY A 226 9.95 5.36 -12.24
N PHE A 227 10.70 4.72 -11.37
CA PHE A 227 10.33 3.39 -10.89
C PHE A 227 10.63 3.26 -9.39
N VAL A 228 9.83 2.43 -8.73
CA VAL A 228 10.00 1.99 -7.35
C VAL A 228 9.85 0.47 -7.33
N PHE A 229 10.89 -0.21 -6.95
CA PHE A 229 10.97 -1.66 -7.05
C PHE A 229 11.30 -2.28 -5.69
N SER A 230 10.41 -3.09 -5.17
CA SER A 230 10.58 -3.84 -3.92
C SER A 230 11.23 -5.18 -4.21
N ILE A 231 12.32 -5.48 -3.54
CA ILE A 231 13.08 -6.73 -3.66
C ILE A 231 12.96 -7.49 -2.36
N LYS A 232 12.49 -8.73 -2.44
CA LYS A 232 12.53 -9.70 -1.35
C LYS A 232 13.63 -10.72 -1.61
N ALA A 233 14.75 -10.65 -0.87
CA ALA A 233 15.92 -11.49 -1.12
C ALA A 233 15.57 -12.98 -1.10
N ASN A 234 14.86 -13.45 -0.07
CA ASN A 234 14.51 -14.86 0.12
C ASN A 234 13.60 -15.45 -0.98
N CYS A 235 12.92 -14.63 -1.79
CA CYS A 235 12.14 -15.12 -2.94
C CYS A 235 12.99 -15.37 -4.18
N ILE A 236 14.19 -14.80 -4.24
CA ILE A 236 15.11 -14.92 -5.36
C ILE A 236 16.13 -16.01 -5.07
N ASP A 237 16.85 -15.87 -3.96
CA ASP A 237 17.81 -16.84 -3.47
C ASP A 237 17.79 -16.82 -1.94
N SER A 238 17.37 -17.94 -1.33
CA SER A 238 17.32 -18.10 0.13
C SER A 238 18.66 -18.51 0.74
N THR A 239 19.65 -18.82 -0.08
CA THR A 239 20.98 -19.29 0.35
C THR A 239 22.03 -18.20 0.32
N ALA A 240 21.85 -17.19 -0.51
CA ALA A 240 22.77 -16.06 -0.65
C ALA A 240 22.51 -14.98 0.41
N ALA A 241 23.55 -14.20 0.71
CA ALA A 241 23.39 -13.02 1.57
C ALA A 241 22.43 -12.00 0.91
N PRO A 242 21.48 -11.41 1.65
CA PRO A 242 20.48 -10.49 1.09
C PRO A 242 21.09 -9.35 0.29
N GLU A 243 22.19 -8.77 0.74
CA GLU A 243 22.88 -7.68 0.04
C GLU A 243 23.39 -8.08 -1.34
N ALA A 244 23.95 -9.29 -1.48
CA ALA A 244 24.41 -9.81 -2.77
C ALA A 244 23.24 -10.01 -3.74
N VAL A 245 22.09 -10.46 -3.25
CA VAL A 245 20.86 -10.59 -4.04
C VAL A 245 20.37 -9.24 -4.52
N PHE A 246 20.34 -8.22 -3.65
CA PHE A 246 19.95 -6.87 -4.02
C PHE A 246 20.86 -6.29 -5.10
N ASP A 247 22.17 -6.46 -4.97
CA ASP A 247 23.13 -5.92 -5.94
C ASP A 247 23.03 -6.63 -7.30
N ASN A 248 22.78 -7.93 -7.34
CA ASN A 248 22.52 -8.68 -8.56
C ASN A 248 21.27 -8.15 -9.28
N GLN A 249 20.17 -7.95 -8.54
CA GLN A 249 18.93 -7.38 -9.10
C GLN A 249 19.13 -5.96 -9.63
N ILE A 250 19.91 -5.16 -8.93
CA ILE A 250 20.28 -3.80 -9.39
C ILE A 250 21.09 -3.86 -10.69
N GLN A 251 22.02 -4.81 -10.82
CA GLN A 251 22.77 -4.98 -12.07
C GLN A 251 21.87 -5.38 -13.24
N ASP A 252 20.92 -6.30 -12.99
CA ASP A 252 19.95 -6.70 -14.02
C ASP A 252 19.03 -5.56 -14.43
N LEU A 253 18.59 -4.72 -13.51
CA LEU A 253 17.87 -3.50 -13.85
C LEU A 253 18.71 -2.57 -14.72
N ARG A 254 19.98 -2.35 -14.38
CA ARG A 254 20.88 -1.48 -15.16
C ARG A 254 21.07 -1.96 -16.59
N LYS A 255 21.21 -3.29 -16.80
CA LYS A 255 21.29 -3.89 -18.14
C LYS A 255 20.04 -3.61 -18.98
N ASN A 256 18.89 -3.43 -18.33
CA ASN A 256 17.60 -3.19 -18.98
C ASN A 256 17.21 -1.70 -19.06
N GLY A 257 18.18 -0.79 -18.94
CA GLY A 257 17.96 0.64 -19.16
C GLY A 257 17.47 1.42 -17.91
N PHE A 258 17.48 0.80 -16.72
CA PHE A 258 17.14 1.50 -15.50
C PHE A 258 18.36 2.18 -14.88
N LYS A 259 18.21 3.47 -14.60
CA LYS A 259 19.19 4.24 -13.83
C LYS A 259 18.79 4.21 -12.37
N VAL A 260 19.35 3.27 -11.62
CA VAL A 260 19.15 3.16 -10.17
C VAL A 260 19.79 4.37 -9.49
N LYS A 261 19.03 5.07 -8.65
CA LYS A 261 19.47 6.25 -7.91
C LYS A 261 19.64 6.00 -6.43
N GLU A 262 18.82 5.12 -5.87
CA GLU A 262 18.79 4.88 -4.43
C GLU A 262 18.36 3.44 -4.12
N LYS A 263 18.93 2.87 -3.06
CA LYS A 263 18.55 1.60 -2.43
C LYS A 263 18.27 1.89 -0.96
N VAL A 264 17.11 1.49 -0.45
CA VAL A 264 16.67 1.66 0.94
C VAL A 264 16.27 0.30 1.48
N THR A 265 16.87 -0.13 2.58
CA THR A 265 16.47 -1.35 3.30
C THR A 265 15.21 -1.07 4.13
N LEU A 266 14.39 -2.09 4.35
CA LEU A 266 13.08 -1.90 4.99
C LEU A 266 13.04 -2.28 6.47
N GLU A 267 14.16 -2.64 7.10
CA GLU A 267 14.19 -2.82 8.55
C GLU A 267 13.81 -1.51 9.28
N PRO A 268 13.10 -1.60 10.38
CA PRO A 268 12.63 -2.79 11.10
C PRO A 268 11.27 -3.34 10.62
N TYR A 269 10.67 -2.77 9.56
CA TYR A 269 9.32 -3.09 9.11
C TYR A 269 9.22 -4.43 8.38
N GLU A 270 10.19 -4.69 7.50
CA GLU A 270 10.28 -5.90 6.69
C GLU A 270 11.72 -6.40 6.64
N ARG A 271 11.93 -7.63 7.10
CA ARG A 271 13.26 -8.25 7.12
C ARG A 271 13.65 -8.75 5.74
N ASP A 272 14.95 -8.61 5.38
CA ASP A 272 15.53 -9.07 4.11
C ASP A 272 14.80 -8.48 2.87
N HIS A 273 14.31 -7.24 3.02
CA HIS A 273 13.70 -6.48 1.94
C HIS A 273 14.43 -5.18 1.70
N ALA A 274 14.52 -4.81 0.42
CA ALA A 274 14.99 -3.50 0.01
C ALA A 274 14.08 -2.91 -1.07
N VAL A 275 13.99 -1.60 -1.10
CA VAL A 275 13.34 -0.85 -2.18
C VAL A 275 14.42 -0.12 -2.97
N VAL A 276 14.35 -0.24 -4.28
CA VAL A 276 15.24 0.41 -5.23
C VAL A 276 14.44 1.42 -6.04
N THR A 277 14.94 2.65 -6.15
CA THR A 277 14.27 3.71 -6.91
C THR A 277 15.20 4.33 -7.94
N GLY A 278 14.60 4.86 -8.99
CA GLY A 278 15.36 5.50 -10.06
C GLY A 278 14.51 5.90 -11.25
N THR A 279 15.15 6.05 -12.41
CA THR A 279 14.50 6.45 -13.65
C THR A 279 14.82 5.46 -14.77
N TYR A 280 13.91 5.35 -15.71
CA TYR A 280 14.05 4.47 -16.88
C TYR A 280 14.47 5.27 -18.10
N ARG A 281 15.35 4.69 -18.91
CA ARG A 281 15.69 5.19 -20.22
C ARG A 281 15.59 4.04 -21.21
N ALA A 282 14.66 4.13 -22.11
CA ALA A 282 14.49 3.12 -23.16
C ALA A 282 15.81 2.92 -23.92
N PRO A 283 16.25 1.68 -24.16
CA PRO A 283 17.40 1.42 -25.00
C PRO A 283 17.15 1.99 -26.41
N PRO A 284 18.19 2.49 -27.10
CA PRO A 284 18.04 2.97 -28.46
C PRO A 284 17.49 1.86 -29.34
N LYS A 285 16.52 2.18 -30.19
CA LYS A 285 16.02 1.23 -31.19
C LYS A 285 17.20 0.80 -32.07
N LYS A 286 17.48 -0.50 -32.17
CA LYS A 286 18.42 -1.01 -33.17
C LYS A 286 17.89 -0.54 -34.52
N LYS A 287 18.70 0.17 -35.30
CA LYS A 287 18.42 0.40 -36.72
C LYS A 287 18.33 -0.98 -37.38
N ILE A 288 17.20 -1.30 -37.97
CA ILE A 288 17.09 -2.43 -38.90
C ILE A 288 17.92 -1.96 -40.11
N GLU A 289 19.13 -2.43 -40.19
CA GLU A 289 19.86 -2.35 -41.49
C GLU A 289 19.10 -3.26 -42.43
N ASN A 290 18.40 -2.67 -43.39
CA ASN A 290 17.80 -3.40 -44.47
C ASN A 290 18.95 -4.03 -45.25
N GLU A 291 19.11 -5.35 -45.15
CA GLU A 291 20.03 -6.16 -45.97
C GLU A 291 19.47 -6.39 -47.39
N ASP A 292 18.58 -5.55 -47.89
CA ASP A 292 18.02 -5.62 -49.25
C ASP A 292 18.60 -4.53 -50.12
N GLU A 293 19.91 -4.60 -50.36
CA GLU A 293 20.55 -4.02 -51.55
C GLU A 293 21.89 -4.74 -51.82
N LYS A 294 21.81 -5.94 -52.40
CA LYS A 294 22.86 -6.48 -53.25
C LYS A 294 22.28 -7.44 -54.30
#